data_8fb3a2a17db37615904c3667ac8c3912
#
_entry.id   8fb3a2a17db37615904c3667ac8c3912
#
_cell.length_a   1.000
_cell.length_b   1.000
_cell.length_c   1.000
_cell.angle_alpha   90.00
_cell.angle_beta   90.00
_cell.angle_gamma   90.00
#
_symmetry.space_group_name_H-M   'P 1'
#
loop_
_entity.id
_entity.type
_entity.pdbx_description
1 polymer ?
#
loop_
_entity_poly.entity_id
_entity_poly.type
_entity_poly.pdbx_seq_one_letter_code
_entity_poly.pdbx_strand_id
1 'polypeptide(L)'
;GISGRKADKRPGFQEMIARAKSKEHPVDVLLVWKFSRFARNQEESIVYKSLLKKAGVDVISVSEPLADGPFGSLIERIIEWMDEYYSIRLSGEVKRGMTEKALQGGYMARAPFGYQNADGSLQIIPEEAAIIRMIYRRYLEEHTGFSTLARILNDTGVPTKRGGRWENRTVKYILQNPVYKGYARWNVGKRELRGPAASSPDMIVAESQHEAIIPPETFDAVQERIAAEYK
;
A
#
# COMPACT_ATOMS: atom_id res chain seq x y z
N GLY A 1 -9.16 -9.03 -1.95
CA GLY A 1 -10.02 -8.39 -2.95
C GLY A 1 -9.20 -7.90 -4.13
N ILE A 2 -9.67 -8.16 -5.32
CA ILE A 2 -9.02 -7.72 -6.56
C ILE A 2 -9.38 -6.25 -6.78
N SER A 3 -8.37 -5.40 -7.08
CA SER A 3 -8.59 -3.99 -7.38
C SER A 3 -9.45 -3.82 -8.62
N GLY A 4 -10.59 -3.12 -8.51
CA GLY A 4 -11.52 -2.89 -9.61
C GLY A 4 -11.13 -1.75 -10.57
N ARG A 5 -9.90 -1.20 -10.49
CA ARG A 5 -9.50 -0.03 -11.28
C ARG A 5 -9.24 -0.30 -12.76
N LYS A 6 -8.92 -1.53 -13.15
CA LYS A 6 -8.71 -1.92 -14.57
C LYS A 6 -9.44 -3.21 -14.84
N ALA A 7 -10.23 -3.23 -15.92
CA ALA A 7 -11.02 -4.39 -16.34
C ALA A 7 -10.13 -5.61 -16.67
N ASP A 8 -8.95 -5.40 -17.24
CA ASP A 8 -7.99 -6.45 -17.61
C ASP A 8 -7.54 -7.31 -16.41
N LYS A 9 -7.60 -6.77 -15.19
CA LYS A 9 -7.22 -7.46 -13.95
C LYS A 9 -8.39 -8.14 -13.25
N ARG A 10 -9.54 -8.24 -13.90
CA ARG A 10 -10.77 -8.85 -13.39
C ARG A 10 -11.16 -10.07 -14.22
N PRO A 11 -10.57 -11.25 -13.97
CA PRO A 11 -10.79 -12.44 -14.81
C PRO A 11 -12.27 -12.81 -14.91
N GLY A 12 -13.02 -12.77 -13.80
CA GLY A 12 -14.48 -13.03 -13.82
C GLY A 12 -15.29 -12.01 -14.61
N PHE A 13 -14.83 -10.74 -14.69
CA PHE A 13 -15.45 -9.75 -15.56
C PHE A 13 -15.20 -10.04 -17.03
N GLN A 14 -13.97 -10.40 -17.39
CA GLN A 14 -13.62 -10.78 -18.76
C GLN A 14 -14.36 -12.03 -19.22
N GLU A 15 -14.47 -13.03 -18.34
CA GLU A 15 -15.25 -14.24 -18.60
C GLU A 15 -16.74 -13.92 -18.81
N MET A 16 -17.32 -13.06 -17.97
CA MET A 16 -18.69 -12.59 -18.10
C MET A 16 -18.92 -11.89 -19.45
N ILE A 17 -18.02 -10.98 -19.85
CA ILE A 17 -18.11 -10.29 -21.16
C ILE A 17 -17.98 -11.28 -22.31
N ALA A 18 -17.06 -12.23 -22.25
CA ALA A 18 -16.86 -13.25 -23.27
C ALA A 18 -18.13 -14.11 -23.41
N ARG A 19 -18.70 -14.55 -22.28
CA ARG A 19 -19.91 -15.35 -22.24
C ARG A 19 -21.13 -14.60 -22.77
N ALA A 20 -21.31 -13.33 -22.39
CA ALA A 20 -22.39 -12.48 -22.88
C ALA A 20 -22.33 -12.22 -24.40
N LYS A 21 -21.15 -12.30 -24.99
CA LYS A 21 -20.93 -12.15 -26.45
C LYS A 21 -20.99 -13.46 -27.22
N SER A 22 -21.08 -14.60 -26.52
CA SER A 22 -21.12 -15.91 -27.17
C SER A 22 -22.46 -16.14 -27.85
N LYS A 23 -22.40 -16.69 -29.08
CA LYS A 23 -23.64 -17.09 -29.82
C LYS A 23 -24.26 -18.38 -29.27
N GLU A 24 -23.50 -19.18 -28.52
CA GLU A 24 -23.95 -20.46 -27.98
C GLU A 24 -24.84 -20.31 -26.73
N HIS A 25 -24.67 -19.19 -26.01
CA HIS A 25 -25.45 -18.88 -24.81
C HIS A 25 -25.95 -17.43 -24.90
N PRO A 26 -27.09 -17.21 -25.61
CA PRO A 26 -27.62 -15.85 -25.78
C PRO A 26 -27.99 -15.26 -24.39
N VAL A 27 -27.47 -14.09 -24.15
CA VAL A 27 -27.77 -13.25 -22.99
C VAL A 27 -28.36 -11.99 -23.52
N ASP A 28 -29.59 -11.66 -23.17
CA ASP A 28 -30.26 -10.45 -23.61
C ASP A 28 -29.96 -9.27 -22.69
N VAL A 29 -29.80 -9.54 -21.39
CA VAL A 29 -29.64 -8.52 -20.35
C VAL A 29 -28.58 -8.91 -19.36
N LEU A 30 -27.70 -7.96 -19.01
CA LEU A 30 -26.73 -8.05 -17.92
C LEU A 30 -27.22 -7.17 -16.77
N LEU A 31 -27.60 -7.80 -15.65
CA LEU A 31 -28.00 -7.07 -14.45
C LEU A 31 -26.80 -6.76 -13.58
N VAL A 32 -26.63 -5.50 -13.22
CA VAL A 32 -25.61 -5.04 -12.27
C VAL A 32 -26.28 -4.32 -11.10
N TRP A 33 -25.71 -4.41 -9.92
CA TRP A 33 -26.25 -3.71 -8.76
C TRP A 33 -26.21 -2.18 -8.95
N LYS A 34 -25.03 -1.69 -9.39
CA LYS A 34 -24.78 -0.28 -9.76
C LYS A 34 -23.87 -0.22 -10.96
N PHE A 35 -23.96 0.83 -11.76
CA PHE A 35 -23.05 1.04 -12.91
C PHE A 35 -21.59 1.12 -12.49
N SER A 36 -21.28 1.71 -11.34
CA SER A 36 -19.92 1.74 -10.75
C SER A 36 -19.37 0.35 -10.38
N ARG A 37 -20.21 -0.68 -10.27
CA ARG A 37 -19.78 -2.08 -10.11
C ARG A 37 -19.47 -2.78 -11.43
N PHE A 38 -20.08 -2.32 -12.51
CA PHE A 38 -19.79 -2.82 -13.85
C PHE A 38 -18.38 -2.40 -14.28
N ALA A 39 -18.10 -1.10 -14.33
CA ALA A 39 -16.77 -0.53 -14.55
C ALA A 39 -16.59 0.71 -13.68
N ARG A 40 -15.39 0.89 -13.12
CA ARG A 40 -15.05 2.04 -12.27
C ARG A 40 -14.47 3.22 -13.07
N ASN A 41 -14.11 2.99 -14.31
CA ASN A 41 -13.61 3.98 -15.24
C ASN A 41 -14.68 4.19 -16.30
N GLN A 42 -15.05 5.45 -16.53
CA GLN A 42 -16.07 5.85 -17.48
C GLN A 42 -15.73 5.42 -18.92
N GLU A 43 -14.46 5.52 -19.31
CA GLU A 43 -14.00 5.09 -20.64
C GLU A 43 -14.22 3.58 -20.85
N GLU A 44 -13.82 2.75 -19.86
CA GLU A 44 -14.03 1.30 -19.89
C GLU A 44 -15.54 0.97 -19.92
N SER A 45 -16.36 1.67 -19.11
CA SER A 45 -17.81 1.50 -19.08
C SER A 45 -18.44 1.71 -20.45
N ILE A 46 -18.12 2.83 -21.09
CA ILE A 46 -18.64 3.18 -22.44
C ILE A 46 -18.23 2.10 -23.45
N VAL A 47 -16.96 1.70 -23.46
CA VAL A 47 -16.44 0.70 -24.42
C VAL A 47 -17.14 -0.65 -24.23
N TYR A 48 -17.21 -1.17 -23.00
CA TYR A 48 -17.83 -2.47 -22.76
C TYR A 48 -19.34 -2.47 -22.96
N LYS A 49 -20.06 -1.40 -22.58
CA LYS A 49 -21.49 -1.27 -22.87
C LYS A 49 -21.77 -1.20 -24.36
N SER A 50 -20.96 -0.46 -25.13
CA SER A 50 -21.05 -0.40 -26.59
C SER A 50 -20.80 -1.76 -27.24
N LEU A 51 -19.81 -2.52 -26.75
CA LEU A 51 -19.52 -3.86 -27.24
C LEU A 51 -20.66 -4.84 -26.95
N LEU A 52 -21.24 -4.78 -25.75
CA LEU A 52 -22.37 -5.63 -25.36
C LEU A 52 -23.63 -5.27 -26.17
N LYS A 53 -23.91 -3.99 -26.34
CA LYS A 53 -25.06 -3.53 -27.14
C LYS A 53 -24.97 -3.96 -28.60
N LYS A 54 -23.75 -3.95 -29.20
CA LYS A 54 -23.52 -4.50 -30.56
C LYS A 54 -23.75 -6.01 -30.63
N ALA A 55 -23.58 -6.72 -29.50
CA ALA A 55 -23.89 -8.14 -29.38
C ALA A 55 -25.36 -8.42 -29.01
N GLY A 56 -26.21 -7.38 -28.91
CA GLY A 56 -27.63 -7.51 -28.55
C GLY A 56 -27.88 -7.59 -27.04
N VAL A 57 -26.89 -7.26 -26.20
CA VAL A 57 -26.98 -7.37 -24.73
C VAL A 57 -27.10 -5.99 -24.11
N ASP A 58 -28.17 -5.76 -23.34
CA ASP A 58 -28.35 -4.54 -22.56
C ASP A 58 -27.80 -4.69 -21.14
N VAL A 59 -27.21 -3.58 -20.61
CA VAL A 59 -26.72 -3.52 -19.22
C VAL A 59 -27.68 -2.69 -18.40
N ILE A 60 -28.32 -3.31 -17.41
CA ILE A 60 -29.32 -2.67 -16.54
C ILE A 60 -28.82 -2.64 -15.10
N SER A 61 -28.90 -1.45 -14.46
CA SER A 61 -28.64 -1.31 -13.03
C SER A 61 -29.90 -1.54 -12.22
N VAL A 62 -29.81 -2.39 -11.19
CA VAL A 62 -30.97 -2.71 -10.32
C VAL A 62 -31.29 -1.55 -9.38
N SER A 63 -30.26 -0.85 -8.86
CA SER A 63 -30.43 0.24 -7.89
C SER A 63 -30.54 1.62 -8.55
N GLU A 64 -30.27 1.72 -9.85
CA GLU A 64 -30.26 2.95 -10.63
C GLU A 64 -31.10 2.77 -11.91
N PRO A 65 -32.44 2.53 -11.79
CA PRO A 65 -33.30 2.35 -12.96
C PRO A 65 -33.36 3.67 -13.71
N LEU A 66 -32.96 3.64 -14.97
CA LEU A 66 -32.94 4.80 -15.85
C LEU A 66 -34.07 4.70 -16.87
N ALA A 67 -34.63 5.84 -17.25
CA ALA A 67 -35.59 5.90 -18.34
C ALA A 67 -34.90 5.55 -19.67
N ASP A 68 -35.65 4.94 -20.57
CA ASP A 68 -35.17 4.63 -21.91
C ASP A 68 -34.96 5.93 -22.74
N GLY A 69 -33.97 5.88 -23.64
CA GLY A 69 -33.70 6.95 -24.59
C GLY A 69 -32.49 7.83 -24.25
N PRO A 70 -32.29 8.93 -25.02
CA PRO A 70 -31.11 9.79 -24.91
C PRO A 70 -30.95 10.44 -23.52
N PHE A 71 -32.05 10.77 -22.86
CA PHE A 71 -32.05 11.38 -21.53
C PHE A 71 -31.59 10.39 -20.48
N GLY A 72 -32.03 9.13 -20.51
CA GLY A 72 -31.57 8.08 -19.62
C GLY A 72 -30.06 7.82 -19.76
N SER A 73 -29.55 7.78 -21.00
CA SER A 73 -28.12 7.65 -21.27
C SER A 73 -27.29 8.82 -20.76
N LEU A 74 -27.83 10.02 -20.74
CA LEU A 74 -27.16 11.20 -20.16
C LEU A 74 -27.08 11.08 -18.64
N ILE A 75 -28.18 10.74 -17.99
CA ILE A 75 -28.24 10.54 -16.52
C ILE A 75 -27.28 9.43 -16.09
N GLU A 76 -27.23 8.33 -16.83
CA GLU A 76 -26.29 7.24 -16.58
C GLU A 76 -24.83 7.74 -16.55
N ARG A 77 -24.43 8.53 -17.55
CA ARG A 77 -23.08 9.10 -17.61
C ARG A 77 -22.80 10.08 -16.46
N ILE A 78 -23.80 10.85 -16.06
CA ILE A 78 -23.65 11.75 -14.91
C ILE A 78 -23.42 10.96 -13.62
N ILE A 79 -24.18 9.89 -13.38
CA ILE A 79 -24.03 9.03 -12.20
C ILE A 79 -22.64 8.38 -12.19
N GLU A 80 -22.19 7.82 -13.32
CA GLU A 80 -20.86 7.22 -13.44
C GLU A 80 -19.74 8.23 -13.17
N TRP A 81 -19.88 9.45 -13.70
CA TRP A 81 -18.93 10.53 -13.48
C TRP A 81 -18.89 10.98 -12.01
N MET A 82 -20.06 11.09 -11.37
CA MET A 82 -20.13 11.44 -9.95
C MET A 82 -19.44 10.39 -9.05
N ASP A 83 -19.64 9.10 -9.32
CA ASP A 83 -19.00 8.01 -8.58
C ASP A 83 -17.46 8.02 -8.74
N GLU A 84 -16.97 8.29 -9.95
CA GLU A 84 -15.54 8.44 -10.22
C GLU A 84 -14.96 9.67 -9.50
N TYR A 85 -15.63 10.82 -9.63
CA TYR A 85 -15.23 12.06 -8.97
C TYR A 85 -15.19 11.91 -7.44
N TYR A 86 -16.20 11.28 -6.84
CA TYR A 86 -16.25 11.01 -5.41
C TYR A 86 -15.08 10.12 -4.96
N SER A 87 -14.76 9.09 -5.74
CA SER A 87 -13.64 8.19 -5.46
C SER A 87 -12.29 8.92 -5.49
N ILE A 88 -12.08 9.80 -6.49
CA ILE A 88 -10.86 10.62 -6.61
C ILE A 88 -10.76 11.59 -5.44
N ARG A 89 -11.84 12.30 -5.12
CA ARG A 89 -11.90 13.27 -4.03
C ARG A 89 -11.63 12.61 -2.67
N LEU A 90 -12.27 11.48 -2.39
CA LEU A 90 -12.07 10.72 -1.16
C LEU A 90 -10.61 10.26 -1.02
N SER A 91 -10.00 9.77 -2.10
CA SER A 91 -8.59 9.40 -2.11
C SER A 91 -7.67 10.58 -1.77
N GLY A 92 -7.98 11.77 -2.29
CA GLY A 92 -7.25 13.01 -1.99
C GLY A 92 -7.39 13.46 -0.53
N GLU A 93 -8.59 13.33 0.04
CA GLU A 93 -8.84 13.68 1.44
C GLU A 93 -8.17 12.71 2.41
N VAL A 94 -8.22 11.41 2.12
CA VAL A 94 -7.50 10.39 2.88
C VAL A 94 -5.99 10.66 2.84
N LYS A 95 -5.42 10.96 1.64
CA LYS A 95 -4.01 11.29 1.51
C LYS A 95 -3.65 12.54 2.33
N ARG A 96 -4.49 13.58 2.29
CA ARG A 96 -4.28 14.81 3.09
C ARG A 96 -4.30 14.51 4.60
N GLY A 97 -5.31 13.81 5.11
CA GLY A 97 -5.39 13.47 6.53
C GLY A 97 -4.22 12.60 7.00
N MET A 98 -3.78 11.66 6.16
CA MET A 98 -2.58 10.87 6.46
C MET A 98 -1.30 11.72 6.47
N THR A 99 -1.18 12.65 5.52
CA THR A 99 -0.04 13.59 5.45
C THR A 99 0.01 14.46 6.70
N GLU A 100 -1.12 15.01 7.11
CA GLU A 100 -1.20 15.84 8.32
C GLU A 100 -0.85 15.06 9.59
N LYS A 101 -1.40 13.85 9.74
CA LYS A 101 -1.04 12.96 10.85
C LYS A 101 0.46 12.63 10.87
N ALA A 102 1.08 12.46 9.68
CA ALA A 102 2.52 12.22 9.57
C ALA A 102 3.35 13.43 10.01
N LEU A 103 2.93 14.65 9.64
CA LEU A 103 3.58 15.89 10.06
C LEU A 103 3.49 16.12 11.58
N GLN A 104 2.43 15.60 12.21
CA GLN A 104 2.25 15.60 13.67
C GLN A 104 3.00 14.47 14.37
N GLY A 105 3.84 13.72 13.64
CA GLY A 105 4.61 12.59 14.20
C GLY A 105 3.81 11.31 14.43
N GLY A 106 2.57 11.23 13.95
CA GLY A 106 1.73 10.05 14.09
C GLY A 106 2.21 8.89 13.20
N TYR A 107 2.31 7.70 13.78
CA TYR A 107 2.67 6.49 13.05
C TYR A 107 1.44 5.83 12.43
N MET A 108 1.50 5.52 11.11
CA MET A 108 0.35 5.03 10.34
C MET A 108 0.59 3.70 9.62
N ALA A 109 1.76 3.13 9.82
CA ALA A 109 2.11 1.85 9.23
C ALA A 109 1.94 0.71 10.25
N ARG A 110 2.15 -0.53 9.80
CA ARG A 110 2.27 -1.66 10.70
C ARG A 110 3.49 -1.49 11.58
N ALA A 111 3.36 -1.74 12.89
CA ALA A 111 4.48 -1.63 13.83
C ALA A 111 5.68 -2.46 13.35
N PRO A 112 6.88 -1.86 13.27
CA PRO A 112 8.09 -2.58 12.94
C PRO A 112 8.54 -3.50 14.09
N PHE A 113 9.52 -4.35 13.84
CA PHE A 113 10.13 -5.17 14.88
C PHE A 113 10.71 -4.27 15.99
N GLY A 114 10.55 -4.62 17.24
CA GLY A 114 10.88 -3.77 18.40
C GLY A 114 9.71 -2.99 18.97
N TYR A 115 8.60 -2.86 18.21
CA TYR A 115 7.43 -2.10 18.61
C TYR A 115 6.11 -2.84 18.39
N GLN A 116 5.08 -2.41 19.11
CA GLN A 116 3.67 -2.73 18.85
C GLN A 116 2.85 -1.44 18.72
N ASN A 117 1.72 -1.52 18.01
CA ASN A 117 0.76 -0.42 17.98
C ASN A 117 -0.11 -0.48 19.24
N ALA A 118 -0.17 0.62 19.97
CA ALA A 118 -1.08 0.81 21.09
C ALA A 118 -1.60 2.25 21.06
N ASP A 119 -2.91 2.42 21.10
CA ASP A 119 -3.62 3.71 21.14
C ASP A 119 -3.17 4.75 20.11
N GLY A 120 -2.85 4.25 18.89
CA GLY A 120 -2.41 5.10 17.77
C GLY A 120 -0.94 5.53 17.80
N SER A 121 -0.16 5.04 18.77
CA SER A 121 1.28 5.25 18.91
C SER A 121 2.04 3.93 18.90
N LEU A 122 3.39 4.00 18.81
CA LEU A 122 4.26 2.85 18.94
C LEU A 122 4.71 2.70 20.40
N GLN A 123 4.58 1.48 20.94
CA GLN A 123 5.12 1.09 22.24
C GLN A 123 6.23 0.08 22.04
N ILE A 124 7.29 0.19 22.85
CA ILE A 124 8.44 -0.71 22.83
C ILE A 124 8.03 -2.11 23.35
N ILE A 125 8.48 -3.14 22.64
CA ILE A 125 8.49 -4.54 23.12
C ILE A 125 9.90 -4.82 23.65
N PRO A 126 10.10 -4.96 24.96
CA PRO A 126 11.44 -5.03 25.55
C PRO A 126 12.36 -6.10 24.96
N GLU A 127 11.82 -7.30 24.70
CA GLU A 127 12.57 -8.43 24.15
C GLU A 127 13.03 -8.15 22.71
N GLU A 128 12.13 -7.62 21.87
CA GLU A 128 12.45 -7.25 20.48
C GLU A 128 13.41 -6.04 20.44
N ALA A 129 13.25 -5.08 21.36
CA ALA A 129 14.11 -3.91 21.47
C ALA A 129 15.56 -4.29 21.88
N ALA A 130 15.73 -5.28 22.76
CA ALA A 130 17.05 -5.80 23.08
C ALA A 130 17.78 -6.36 21.86
N ILE A 131 17.04 -7.04 20.97
CA ILE A 131 17.57 -7.55 19.70
C ILE A 131 17.95 -6.39 18.76
N ILE A 132 17.13 -5.34 18.67
CA ILE A 132 17.46 -4.14 17.88
C ILE A 132 18.78 -3.51 18.38
N ARG A 133 18.90 -3.30 19.70
CA ARG A 133 20.14 -2.76 20.30
C ARG A 133 21.35 -3.65 20.00
N MET A 134 21.19 -4.96 20.06
CA MET A 134 22.26 -5.91 19.72
C MET A 134 22.65 -5.83 18.24
N ILE A 135 21.70 -5.69 17.31
CA ILE A 135 21.97 -5.52 15.88
C ILE A 135 22.81 -4.25 15.65
N TYR A 136 22.40 -3.10 16.23
CA TYR A 136 23.12 -1.83 16.09
C TYR A 136 24.53 -1.90 16.68
N ARG A 137 24.68 -2.44 17.89
CA ARG A 137 25.98 -2.61 18.54
C ARG A 137 26.92 -3.48 17.71
N ARG A 138 26.50 -4.66 17.31
CA ARG A 138 27.34 -5.58 16.52
C ARG A 138 27.70 -5.00 15.15
N TYR A 139 26.77 -4.29 14.52
CA TYR A 139 27.08 -3.62 13.27
C TYR A 139 28.13 -2.54 13.46
N LEU A 140 28.00 -1.68 14.46
CA LEU A 140 28.85 -0.51 14.67
C LEU A 140 30.20 -0.85 15.32
N GLU A 141 30.20 -1.64 16.40
CA GLU A 141 31.37 -1.90 17.22
C GLU A 141 32.14 -3.15 16.76
N GLU A 142 31.42 -4.23 16.44
CA GLU A 142 32.02 -5.51 16.02
C GLU A 142 32.24 -5.61 14.51
N HIS A 143 31.88 -4.58 13.77
CA HIS A 143 31.98 -4.51 12.32
C HIS A 143 31.30 -5.67 11.55
N THR A 144 30.23 -6.23 12.14
CA THR A 144 29.52 -7.38 11.59
C THR A 144 28.64 -6.99 10.42
N GLY A 145 28.81 -7.62 9.26
CA GLY A 145 28.02 -7.34 8.07
C GLY A 145 26.56 -7.85 8.14
N PHE A 146 25.68 -7.32 7.27
CA PHE A 146 24.22 -7.64 7.28
C PHE A 146 23.92 -9.13 7.17
N SER A 147 24.63 -9.86 6.30
CA SER A 147 24.42 -11.30 6.10
C SER A 147 24.81 -12.12 7.31
N THR A 148 25.90 -11.75 7.99
CA THR A 148 26.36 -12.40 9.21
C THR A 148 25.38 -12.15 10.37
N LEU A 149 24.88 -10.91 10.50
CA LEU A 149 23.86 -10.57 11.48
C LEU A 149 22.57 -11.38 11.25
N ALA A 150 22.11 -11.48 10.00
CA ALA A 150 20.95 -12.28 9.65
C ALA A 150 21.14 -13.77 10.02
N ARG A 151 22.34 -14.32 9.78
CA ARG A 151 22.67 -15.70 10.16
C ARG A 151 22.64 -15.87 11.67
N ILE A 152 23.28 -15.00 12.44
CA ILE A 152 23.29 -15.04 13.91
C ILE A 152 21.84 -15.04 14.47
N LEU A 153 20.96 -14.15 13.96
CA LEU A 153 19.57 -14.09 14.38
C LEU A 153 18.80 -15.37 14.06
N ASN A 154 19.07 -15.98 12.91
CA ASN A 154 18.46 -17.26 12.54
C ASN A 154 18.98 -18.42 13.42
N ASP A 155 20.28 -18.44 13.69
CA ASP A 155 20.92 -19.49 14.51
C ASP A 155 20.45 -19.43 15.97
N THR A 156 20.12 -18.24 16.47
CA THR A 156 19.55 -18.04 17.82
C THR A 156 18.03 -18.28 17.87
N GLY A 157 17.41 -18.63 16.74
CA GLY A 157 15.97 -18.95 16.70
C GLY A 157 15.04 -17.75 16.86
N VAL A 158 15.54 -16.52 16.78
CA VAL A 158 14.72 -15.31 16.88
C VAL A 158 13.85 -15.17 15.63
N PRO A 159 12.52 -15.18 15.74
CA PRO A 159 11.66 -14.98 14.57
C PRO A 159 11.62 -13.51 14.14
N THR A 160 11.39 -13.25 12.85
CA THR A 160 11.06 -11.88 12.40
C THR A 160 9.65 -11.50 12.87
N LYS A 161 9.25 -10.22 12.70
CA LYS A 161 7.88 -9.74 13.03
C LYS A 161 6.76 -10.51 12.31
N ARG A 162 7.07 -11.21 11.24
CA ARG A 162 6.14 -12.06 10.48
C ARG A 162 6.34 -13.57 10.72
N GLY A 163 7.19 -13.94 11.66
CA GLY A 163 7.51 -15.35 11.98
C GLY A 163 8.45 -16.03 10.97
N GLY A 164 8.97 -15.31 9.97
CA GLY A 164 9.91 -15.86 8.97
C GLY A 164 11.38 -15.76 9.40
N ARG A 165 12.27 -16.16 8.48
CA ARG A 165 13.74 -16.05 8.66
C ARG A 165 14.24 -14.64 8.41
N TRP A 166 15.35 -14.30 9.04
CA TRP A 166 16.08 -13.06 8.80
C TRP A 166 16.86 -13.15 7.48
N GLU A 167 16.77 -12.08 6.71
CA GLU A 167 17.56 -11.85 5.50
C GLU A 167 18.43 -10.60 5.66
N ASN A 168 19.51 -10.51 4.90
CA ASN A 168 20.38 -9.34 4.88
C ASN A 168 19.61 -8.02 4.62
N ARG A 169 18.59 -8.08 3.73
CA ARG A 169 17.71 -6.95 3.41
C ARG A 169 16.88 -6.51 4.62
N THR A 170 16.41 -7.45 5.43
CA THR A 170 15.63 -7.14 6.65
C THR A 170 16.51 -6.45 7.68
N VAL A 171 17.75 -6.93 7.88
CA VAL A 171 18.73 -6.30 8.77
C VAL A 171 19.08 -4.90 8.29
N LYS A 172 19.38 -4.74 6.99
CA LYS A 172 19.64 -3.43 6.38
C LYS A 172 18.46 -2.47 6.57
N TYR A 173 17.24 -2.94 6.36
CA TYR A 173 16.04 -2.13 6.59
C TYR A 173 15.93 -1.64 8.03
N ILE A 174 16.22 -2.50 9.02
CA ILE A 174 16.23 -2.11 10.45
C ILE A 174 17.27 -1.03 10.69
N LEU A 175 18.49 -1.21 10.24
CA LEU A 175 19.59 -0.26 10.46
C LEU A 175 19.34 1.12 9.78
N GLN A 176 18.51 1.17 8.74
CA GLN A 176 18.21 2.39 7.99
C GLN A 176 16.84 3.00 8.32
N ASN A 177 16.04 2.38 9.20
CA ASN A 177 14.71 2.88 9.50
C ASN A 177 14.73 3.90 10.63
N PRO A 178 14.43 5.20 10.37
CA PRO A 178 14.50 6.26 11.36
C PRO A 178 13.50 6.11 12.52
N VAL A 179 12.55 5.19 12.43
CA VAL A 179 11.65 4.89 13.55
C VAL A 179 12.41 4.50 14.82
N TYR A 180 13.57 3.86 14.70
CA TYR A 180 14.36 3.43 15.84
C TYR A 180 15.02 4.58 16.59
N LYS A 181 15.19 5.76 15.96
CA LYS A 181 15.67 6.99 16.61
C LYS A 181 14.54 7.96 16.98
N GLY A 182 13.27 7.52 16.94
CA GLY A 182 12.12 8.34 17.33
C GLY A 182 11.49 9.15 16.21
N TYR A 183 11.69 8.79 14.93
CA TYR A 183 11.12 9.50 13.79
C TYR A 183 10.11 8.63 13.04
N ALA A 184 9.00 9.21 12.62
CA ALA A 184 8.06 8.60 11.68
C ALA A 184 8.38 9.03 10.25
N ARG A 185 8.16 8.13 9.29
CA ARG A 185 8.24 8.47 7.86
C ARG A 185 6.96 8.09 7.14
N TRP A 186 6.54 8.95 6.24
CA TRP A 186 5.35 8.77 5.42
C TRP A 186 5.64 8.96 3.93
N ASN A 187 4.84 8.32 3.11
CA ASN A 187 4.90 8.40 1.65
C ASN A 187 6.24 7.95 1.06
N VAL A 188 6.83 6.93 1.68
CA VAL A 188 7.99 6.23 1.12
C VAL A 188 7.54 5.46 -0.11
N GLY A 189 8.02 5.82 -1.29
CA GLY A 189 7.66 5.15 -2.54
C GLY A 189 8.10 3.68 -2.56
N LYS A 190 7.46 2.86 -3.40
CA LYS A 190 7.80 1.42 -3.50
C LYS A 190 9.23 1.16 -3.97
N ARG A 191 9.85 2.12 -4.65
CA ARG A 191 11.23 2.04 -5.15
C ARG A 191 12.26 2.26 -4.05
N GLU A 192 11.94 3.12 -3.10
CA GLU A 192 12.80 3.54 -1.99
C GLU A 192 12.94 2.44 -0.92
N LEU A 193 12.03 1.47 -0.90
CA LEU A 193 12.16 0.26 -0.09
C LEU A 193 13.28 -0.68 -0.57
N ARG A 194 13.85 -0.42 -1.75
CA ARG A 194 14.87 -1.27 -2.40
C ARG A 194 16.28 -0.69 -2.40
N GLY A 195 16.49 0.55 -1.96
CA GLY A 195 17.80 1.19 -2.00
C GLY A 195 17.99 2.31 -0.99
N PRO A 196 19.25 2.67 -0.70
CA PRO A 196 19.60 3.50 0.46
C PRO A 196 19.36 5.00 0.29
N ALA A 197 18.82 5.54 -0.77
CA ALA A 197 18.79 6.99 -0.92
C ALA A 197 17.78 7.59 -1.90
N ALA A 198 16.87 6.86 -2.47
CA ALA A 198 15.87 7.49 -3.31
C ALA A 198 14.65 7.89 -2.47
N SER A 199 14.74 9.03 -1.81
CA SER A 199 13.59 9.65 -1.17
C SER A 199 12.60 10.10 -2.25
N SER A 200 11.34 9.68 -2.14
CA SER A 200 10.26 10.33 -2.89
C SER A 200 10.31 11.83 -2.58
N PRO A 201 10.14 12.74 -3.56
CA PRO A 201 10.08 14.18 -3.28
C PRO A 201 8.97 14.54 -2.28
N ASP A 202 7.97 13.68 -2.13
CA ASP A 202 6.86 13.83 -1.20
C ASP A 202 7.07 13.04 0.12
N MET A 203 8.25 12.49 0.38
CA MET A 203 8.50 11.76 1.62
C MET A 203 8.57 12.72 2.80
N ILE A 204 7.79 12.44 3.83
CA ILE A 204 7.79 13.17 5.09
C ILE A 204 8.54 12.34 6.13
N VAL A 205 9.49 12.98 6.80
CA VAL A 205 10.16 12.45 7.99
C VAL A 205 9.94 13.47 9.11
N ALA A 206 9.27 13.08 10.16
CA ALA A 206 8.94 13.94 11.28
C ALA A 206 9.31 13.26 12.59
N GLU A 207 9.68 14.05 13.57
CA GLU A 207 9.84 13.58 14.95
C GLU A 207 8.52 12.99 15.44
N SER A 208 8.57 11.82 16.04
CA SER A 208 7.39 11.09 16.50
C SER A 208 7.31 11.08 18.02
N GLN A 209 6.10 10.90 18.53
CA GLN A 209 5.86 10.86 19.98
C GLN A 209 6.25 9.53 20.63
N HIS A 210 6.68 8.53 19.85
CA HIS A 210 7.08 7.24 20.42
C HIS A 210 8.51 7.28 20.97
N GLU A 211 8.77 6.46 21.97
CA GLU A 211 10.09 6.31 22.56
C GLU A 211 11.08 5.66 21.57
N ALA A 212 12.28 6.24 21.45
CA ALA A 212 13.36 5.72 20.62
C ALA A 212 14.03 4.49 21.28
N ILE A 213 14.27 3.44 20.49
CA ILE A 213 15.05 2.27 20.96
C ILE A 213 16.56 2.57 20.90
N ILE A 214 16.99 3.38 19.92
CA ILE A 214 18.38 3.70 19.60
C ILE A 214 18.60 5.19 19.75
N PRO A 215 19.66 5.61 20.44
CA PRO A 215 20.05 7.02 20.50
C PRO A 215 20.31 7.60 19.09
N PRO A 216 19.92 8.86 18.81
CA PRO A 216 20.10 9.49 17.51
C PRO A 216 21.54 9.43 16.99
N GLU A 217 22.52 9.67 17.87
CA GLU A 217 23.95 9.63 17.54
C GLU A 217 24.42 8.24 17.10
N THR A 218 23.91 7.18 17.73
CA THR A 218 24.20 5.79 17.34
C THR A 218 23.59 5.46 15.98
N PHE A 219 22.36 5.93 15.74
CA PHE A 219 21.70 5.76 14.46
C PHE A 219 22.48 6.45 13.34
N ASP A 220 22.88 7.71 13.56
CA ASP A 220 23.56 8.53 12.55
C ASP A 220 24.96 7.94 12.24
N ALA A 221 25.73 7.48 13.24
CA ALA A 221 26.99 6.77 13.03
C ALA A 221 26.83 5.50 12.17
N VAL A 222 25.72 4.77 12.34
CA VAL A 222 25.39 3.62 11.48
C VAL A 222 25.13 4.06 10.04
N GLN A 223 24.41 5.18 9.82
CA GLN A 223 24.18 5.69 8.45
C GLN A 223 25.48 6.11 7.76
N GLU A 224 26.38 6.79 8.47
CA GLU A 224 27.71 7.19 7.96
C GLU A 224 28.52 5.96 7.52
N ARG A 225 28.53 4.92 8.35
CA ARG A 225 29.21 3.68 8.02
C ARG A 225 28.59 3.00 6.80
N ILE A 226 27.26 2.87 6.72
CA ILE A 226 26.58 2.31 5.54
C ILE A 226 26.95 3.11 4.28
N ALA A 227 26.96 4.43 4.36
CA ALA A 227 27.33 5.27 3.23
C ALA A 227 28.79 5.09 2.78
N ALA A 228 29.71 4.83 3.73
CA ALA A 228 31.13 4.60 3.43
C ALA A 228 31.36 3.21 2.78
N GLU A 229 30.61 2.18 3.18
CA GLU A 229 30.73 0.82 2.62
C GLU A 229 30.15 0.67 1.20
N TYR A 230 29.32 1.62 0.73
CA TYR A 230 28.64 1.57 -0.58
C TYR A 230 29.09 2.69 -1.55
N LYS A 231 30.21 3.33 -1.29
CA LYS A 231 30.92 4.18 -2.25
C LYS A 231 31.80 3.30 -3.13
#